data_8908ff1151ddc31e8e214f7886bbe148
#
_entry.id   8908ff1151ddc31e8e214f7886bbe148
#
_cell.length_a   1.000
_cell.length_b   1.000
_cell.length_c   1.000
_cell.angle_alpha   90.00
_cell.angle_beta   90.00
_cell.angle_gamma   90.00
#
_symmetry.space_group_name_H-M   'P 1'
#
loop_
_entity.id
_entity.type
_entity.pdbx_description
1 polymer ?
#
loop_
_entity_poly.entity_id
_entity_poly.type
_entity_poly.pdbx_seq_one_letter_code
_entity_poly.pdbx_strand_id
1 'polypeptide(L)'
;MSDDPVSLRTATADDAPAVIGLWQAAGLTRPWNDPASDFAKAVAHPMARVLLAEHLGQALGTVMIGYDGHRGWFYYLAVAPAAQRQGIGRLLVRAGEDWLTVVGCPKAMLMVRSDNATVAAFYQSLGYEPQAVITFGRRLDG
;
A
#
# COMPACT_ATOMS: atom_id res chain seq x y z
N MET A 1 16.15 -21.60 -7.50
CA MET A 1 15.46 -20.64 -6.61
C MET A 1 16.54 -19.94 -5.78
N SER A 2 16.47 -18.63 -5.73
CA SER A 2 17.41 -17.89 -4.89
C SER A 2 17.02 -18.02 -3.43
N ASP A 3 18.01 -18.22 -2.56
CA ASP A 3 17.80 -18.24 -1.10
C ASP A 3 17.85 -16.82 -0.49
N ASP A 4 18.08 -15.80 -1.32
CA ASP A 4 18.12 -14.43 -0.83
C ASP A 4 16.73 -13.99 -0.32
N PRO A 5 16.65 -13.36 0.85
CA PRO A 5 15.36 -12.92 1.37
C PRO A 5 14.82 -11.73 0.57
N VAL A 6 13.50 -11.57 0.62
CA VAL A 6 12.86 -10.34 0.18
C VAL A 6 13.22 -9.24 1.17
N SER A 7 13.71 -8.12 0.68
CA SER A 7 14.03 -6.96 1.50
C SER A 7 12.95 -5.89 1.38
N LEU A 8 12.73 -5.17 2.47
CA LEU A 8 11.79 -4.06 2.54
C LEU A 8 12.55 -2.76 2.75
N ARG A 9 12.13 -1.71 2.05
CA ARG A 9 12.66 -0.36 2.29
C ARG A 9 11.60 0.68 1.97
N THR A 10 11.84 1.90 2.46
CA THR A 10 11.04 3.06 2.09
C THR A 10 11.44 3.50 0.68
N ALA A 11 10.45 3.70 -0.18
CA ALA A 11 10.67 4.19 -1.53
C ALA A 11 11.10 5.66 -1.52
N THR A 12 11.93 6.03 -2.48
CA THR A 12 12.34 7.42 -2.73
C THR A 12 11.77 7.88 -4.07
N ALA A 13 11.97 9.15 -4.40
CA ALA A 13 11.48 9.72 -5.66
C ALA A 13 11.97 8.93 -6.88
N ASP A 14 13.17 8.36 -6.82
CA ASP A 14 13.75 7.57 -7.92
C ASP A 14 12.99 6.27 -8.19
N ASP A 15 12.18 5.82 -7.25
CA ASP A 15 11.42 4.58 -7.40
C ASP A 15 10.09 4.77 -8.15
N ALA A 16 9.77 5.99 -8.58
CA ALA A 16 8.49 6.30 -9.22
C ALA A 16 8.16 5.36 -10.40
N PRO A 17 9.05 5.11 -11.37
CA PRO A 17 8.71 4.23 -12.49
C PRO A 17 8.35 2.82 -12.04
N ALA A 18 9.12 2.24 -11.11
CA ALA A 18 8.91 0.88 -10.63
C ALA A 18 7.60 0.76 -9.85
N VAL A 19 7.34 1.70 -8.94
CA VAL A 19 6.13 1.69 -8.10
C VAL A 19 4.88 1.93 -8.93
N ILE A 20 4.88 2.94 -9.79
CA ILE A 20 3.75 3.24 -10.67
C ILE A 20 3.47 2.07 -11.61
N GLY A 21 4.54 1.43 -12.12
CA GLY A 21 4.39 0.22 -12.93
C GLY A 21 3.68 -0.91 -12.20
N LEU A 22 3.99 -1.11 -10.91
CA LEU A 22 3.30 -2.09 -10.07
C LEU A 22 1.83 -1.73 -9.89
N TRP A 23 1.52 -0.47 -9.64
CA TRP A 23 0.13 -0.01 -9.49
C TRP A 23 -0.67 -0.26 -10.77
N GLN A 24 -0.08 0.05 -11.93
CA GLN A 24 -0.72 -0.18 -13.23
C GLN A 24 -0.95 -1.67 -13.49
N ALA A 25 0.07 -2.50 -13.24
CA ALA A 25 -0.01 -3.95 -13.44
C ALA A 25 -1.05 -4.59 -12.53
N ALA A 26 -1.27 -4.05 -11.34
CA ALA A 26 -2.27 -4.52 -10.38
C ALA A 26 -3.68 -3.94 -10.65
N GLY A 27 -3.84 -3.09 -11.66
CA GLY A 27 -5.14 -2.50 -11.99
C GLY A 27 -5.63 -1.46 -10.98
N LEU A 28 -4.71 -0.81 -10.26
CA LEU A 28 -5.06 0.14 -9.19
C LEU A 28 -5.15 1.59 -9.66
N THR A 29 -4.72 1.89 -10.88
CA THR A 29 -4.80 3.26 -11.41
C THR A 29 -6.19 3.56 -11.95
N ARG A 30 -6.63 4.80 -11.79
CA ARG A 30 -7.94 5.27 -12.22
C ARG A 30 -7.78 6.59 -12.97
N PRO A 31 -8.64 6.89 -13.99
CA PRO A 31 -8.49 8.12 -14.78
C PRO A 31 -8.66 9.41 -13.98
N TRP A 32 -9.33 9.35 -12.81
CA TRP A 32 -9.53 10.52 -11.95
C TRP A 32 -8.41 10.73 -10.93
N ASN A 33 -7.40 9.89 -10.93
CA ASN A 33 -6.22 10.02 -10.07
C ASN A 33 -4.96 10.04 -10.92
N ASP A 34 -4.00 10.89 -10.55
CA ASP A 34 -2.69 10.93 -11.17
C ASP A 34 -1.71 10.13 -10.30
N PRO A 35 -1.30 8.92 -10.72
CA PRO A 35 -0.42 8.09 -9.90
C PRO A 35 0.95 8.74 -9.64
N ALA A 36 1.49 9.48 -10.58
CA ALA A 36 2.76 10.17 -10.38
C ALA A 36 2.65 11.24 -9.29
N SER A 37 1.56 12.01 -9.29
CA SER A 37 1.29 13.00 -8.26
C SER A 37 1.06 12.36 -6.89
N ASP A 38 0.25 11.29 -6.85
CA ASP A 38 -0.02 10.57 -5.61
C ASP A 38 1.27 10.02 -4.99
N PHE A 39 2.13 9.43 -5.81
CA PHE A 39 3.41 8.90 -5.36
C PHE A 39 4.33 10.02 -4.84
N ALA A 40 4.48 11.10 -5.60
CA ALA A 40 5.36 12.21 -5.22
C ALA A 40 4.92 12.86 -3.91
N LYS A 41 3.63 13.06 -3.71
CA LYS A 41 3.09 13.63 -2.47
C LYS A 41 3.33 12.72 -1.26
N ALA A 42 3.14 11.41 -1.43
CA ALA A 42 3.34 10.45 -0.34
C ALA A 42 4.82 10.37 0.07
N VAL A 43 5.73 10.33 -0.91
CA VAL A 43 7.17 10.27 -0.64
C VAL A 43 7.66 11.53 0.06
N ALA A 44 7.11 12.69 -0.28
CA ALA A 44 7.50 13.97 0.31
C ALA A 44 6.85 14.24 1.68
N HIS A 45 5.79 13.51 2.02
CA HIS A 45 5.03 13.78 3.25
C HIS A 45 5.71 13.15 4.47
N PRO A 46 5.95 13.91 5.57
CA PRO A 46 6.65 13.37 6.74
C PRO A 46 5.90 12.25 7.46
N MET A 47 4.57 12.22 7.35
CA MET A 47 3.73 11.20 8.01
C MET A 47 3.12 10.21 7.02
N ALA A 48 3.78 10.03 5.87
CA ALA A 48 3.42 9.00 4.91
C ALA A 48 4.66 8.23 4.47
N ARG A 49 4.47 7.01 4.00
CA ARG A 49 5.53 6.17 3.45
C ARG A 49 4.97 5.38 2.29
N VAL A 50 5.81 5.15 1.29
CA VAL A 50 5.60 4.09 0.32
C VAL A 50 6.64 3.04 0.63
N LEU A 51 6.22 1.84 1.01
CA LEU A 51 7.12 0.72 1.28
C LEU A 51 7.28 -0.12 0.02
N LEU A 52 8.49 -0.57 -0.23
CA LEU A 52 8.83 -1.35 -1.41
C LEU A 52 9.47 -2.67 -0.98
N ALA A 53 8.93 -3.78 -1.50
CA ALA A 53 9.49 -5.10 -1.33
C ALA A 53 10.31 -5.43 -2.57
N GLU A 54 11.58 -5.84 -2.37
CA GLU A 54 12.53 -6.12 -3.44
C GLU A 54 13.21 -7.46 -3.25
N HIS A 55 13.61 -8.05 -4.38
CA HIS A 55 14.46 -9.21 -4.40
C HIS A 55 15.48 -9.02 -5.54
N LEU A 56 16.77 -9.01 -5.19
CA LEU A 56 17.86 -8.81 -6.15
C LEU A 56 17.66 -7.55 -7.00
N GLY A 57 17.23 -6.45 -6.38
CA GLY A 57 16.99 -5.16 -7.04
C GLY A 57 15.71 -5.07 -7.84
N GLN A 58 14.91 -6.13 -7.90
CA GLN A 58 13.65 -6.14 -8.63
C GLN A 58 12.49 -5.84 -7.68
N ALA A 59 11.66 -4.88 -8.03
CA ALA A 59 10.47 -4.53 -7.26
C ALA A 59 9.42 -5.64 -7.37
N LEU A 60 9.00 -6.18 -6.23
CA LEU A 60 8.01 -7.25 -6.15
C LEU A 60 6.66 -6.79 -5.65
N GLY A 61 6.64 -5.75 -4.84
CA GLY A 61 5.39 -5.24 -4.28
C GLY A 61 5.59 -3.93 -3.56
N THR A 62 4.48 -3.25 -3.29
CA THR A 62 4.51 -1.92 -2.67
C THR A 62 3.20 -1.67 -1.93
N VAL A 63 3.24 -0.78 -0.94
CA VAL A 63 2.06 -0.27 -0.23
C VAL A 63 2.31 1.16 0.19
N MET A 64 1.28 1.99 0.10
CA MET A 64 1.29 3.36 0.62
C MET A 64 0.63 3.38 1.99
N ILE A 65 1.23 4.09 2.94
CA ILE A 65 0.71 4.20 4.30
C ILE A 65 0.77 5.66 4.73
N GLY A 66 -0.26 6.11 5.44
CA GLY A 66 -0.26 7.45 6.02
C GLY A 66 -0.88 7.45 7.40
N TYR A 67 -0.43 8.37 8.25
CA TYR A 67 -0.99 8.61 9.57
C TYR A 67 -1.46 10.06 9.65
N ASP A 68 -2.75 10.25 9.91
CA ASP A 68 -3.35 11.59 9.93
C ASP A 68 -3.41 12.21 11.34
N GLY A 69 -2.82 11.56 12.33
CA GLY A 69 -2.88 11.96 13.73
C GLY A 69 -4.00 11.29 14.51
N HIS A 70 -4.88 10.54 13.84
CA HIS A 70 -6.00 9.84 14.46
C HIS A 70 -6.03 8.38 14.05
N ARG A 71 -5.92 8.12 12.74
CA ARG A 71 -5.93 6.75 12.17
C ARG A 71 -4.81 6.61 11.15
N GLY A 72 -4.32 5.38 10.98
CA GLY A 72 -3.42 5.02 9.90
C GLY A 72 -4.23 4.44 8.74
N TRP A 73 -3.79 4.71 7.51
CA TRP A 73 -4.48 4.28 6.30
C TRP A 73 -3.53 3.59 5.34
N PHE A 74 -3.96 2.46 4.81
CA PHE A 74 -3.25 1.75 3.74
C PHE A 74 -3.90 2.05 2.40
N TYR A 75 -3.05 2.30 1.40
CA TYR A 75 -3.48 2.53 0.01
C TYR A 75 -2.52 1.81 -0.94
N TYR A 76 -2.98 1.53 -2.13
CA TYR A 76 -2.12 1.07 -3.23
C TYR A 76 -1.27 -0.15 -2.87
N LEU A 77 -1.87 -1.14 -2.22
CA LEU A 77 -1.19 -2.42 -2.04
C LEU A 77 -1.16 -3.16 -3.37
N ALA A 78 0.03 -3.36 -3.91
CA ALA A 78 0.23 -4.02 -5.19
C ALA A 78 1.34 -5.03 -5.07
N VAL A 79 1.13 -6.21 -5.65
CA VAL A 79 2.15 -7.26 -5.73
C VAL A 79 2.28 -7.66 -7.20
N ALA A 80 3.52 -7.73 -7.71
CA ALA A 80 3.80 -8.12 -9.09
C ALA A 80 3.14 -9.49 -9.37
N PRO A 81 2.52 -9.67 -10.55
CA PRO A 81 1.83 -10.93 -10.85
C PRO A 81 2.70 -12.18 -10.64
N ALA A 82 3.97 -12.13 -11.02
CA ALA A 82 4.89 -13.25 -10.86
C ALA A 82 5.27 -13.50 -9.39
N ALA A 83 5.03 -12.56 -8.49
CA ALA A 83 5.38 -12.66 -7.07
C ALA A 83 4.17 -12.91 -6.16
N GLN A 84 2.98 -13.05 -6.71
CA GLN A 84 1.77 -13.31 -5.93
C GLN A 84 1.84 -14.70 -5.27
N ARG A 85 1.11 -14.84 -4.15
CA ARG A 85 1.02 -16.07 -3.34
C ARG A 85 2.33 -16.46 -2.66
N GLN A 86 3.27 -15.51 -2.52
CA GLN A 86 4.53 -15.72 -1.81
C GLN A 86 4.60 -14.97 -0.48
N GLY A 87 3.46 -14.43 -0.03
CA GLY A 87 3.39 -13.71 1.23
C GLY A 87 3.90 -12.26 1.18
N ILE A 88 4.14 -11.71 -0.01
CA ILE A 88 4.66 -10.34 -0.18
C ILE A 88 3.65 -9.31 0.36
N GLY A 89 2.37 -9.45 0.03
CA GLY A 89 1.33 -8.54 0.50
C GLY A 89 1.23 -8.55 2.02
N ARG A 90 1.27 -9.71 2.64
CA ARG A 90 1.27 -9.85 4.10
C ARG A 90 2.49 -9.16 4.72
N LEU A 91 3.66 -9.38 4.14
CA LEU A 91 4.91 -8.78 4.60
C LEU A 91 4.82 -7.25 4.59
N LEU A 92 4.30 -6.68 3.50
CA LEU A 92 4.13 -5.23 3.35
C LEU A 92 3.14 -4.67 4.37
N VAL A 93 2.00 -5.32 4.57
CA VAL A 93 1.00 -4.87 5.54
C VAL A 93 1.57 -4.91 6.96
N ARG A 94 2.27 -5.99 7.32
CA ARG A 94 2.89 -6.10 8.66
C ARG A 94 3.96 -5.04 8.88
N ALA A 95 4.78 -4.75 7.88
CA ALA A 95 5.76 -3.67 7.95
C ALA A 95 5.11 -2.31 8.11
N GLY A 96 4.00 -2.08 7.43
CA GLY A 96 3.21 -0.86 7.59
C GLY A 96 2.62 -0.72 8.99
N GLU A 97 2.10 -1.80 9.55
CA GLU A 97 1.60 -1.82 10.94
C GLU A 97 2.70 -1.49 11.92
N ASP A 98 3.90 -2.01 11.70
CA ASP A 98 5.05 -1.74 12.56
C ASP A 98 5.40 -0.24 12.54
N TRP A 99 5.44 0.37 11.36
CA TRP A 99 5.70 1.79 11.26
C TRP A 99 4.60 2.62 11.93
N LEU A 100 3.34 2.28 11.72
CA LEU A 100 2.22 2.97 12.35
C LEU A 100 2.31 2.87 13.88
N THR A 101 2.70 1.72 14.40
CA THR A 101 2.90 1.54 15.84
C THR A 101 4.01 2.44 16.38
N VAL A 102 5.12 2.54 15.65
CA VAL A 102 6.25 3.40 16.04
C VAL A 102 5.84 4.87 16.12
N VAL A 103 5.00 5.35 15.20
CA VAL A 103 4.54 6.75 15.21
C VAL A 103 3.36 7.00 16.16
N GLY A 104 2.92 5.97 16.88
CA GLY A 104 1.87 6.12 17.91
C GLY A 104 0.44 5.98 17.39
N CYS A 105 0.26 5.41 16.21
CA CYS A 105 -1.07 5.20 15.63
C CYS A 105 -1.80 4.07 16.35
N PRO A 106 -3.03 4.30 16.87
CA PRO A 106 -3.76 3.26 17.62
C PRO A 106 -4.56 2.29 16.75
N LYS A 107 -4.84 2.65 15.49
CA LYS A 107 -5.71 1.83 14.64
C LYS A 107 -5.40 2.05 13.17
N ALA A 108 -5.17 0.95 12.46
CA ALA A 108 -4.97 0.96 11.02
C ALA A 108 -6.31 0.73 10.32
N MET A 109 -6.55 1.47 9.25
CA MET A 109 -7.76 1.43 8.44
C MET A 109 -7.39 1.25 6.98
N LEU A 110 -8.31 0.73 6.20
CA LEU A 110 -8.19 0.66 4.75
C LEU A 110 -9.58 0.62 4.13
N MET A 111 -9.64 0.90 2.83
CA MET A 111 -10.88 0.81 2.08
C MET A 111 -10.72 -0.23 0.99
N VAL A 112 -11.72 -1.09 0.86
CA VAL A 112 -11.78 -2.10 -0.20
C VAL A 112 -13.03 -1.79 -1.04
N ARG A 113 -12.88 -1.82 -2.36
CA ARG A 113 -14.04 -1.65 -3.23
C ARG A 113 -15.07 -2.72 -2.91
N SER A 114 -16.34 -2.32 -2.81
CA SER A 114 -17.42 -3.19 -2.36
C SER A 114 -17.60 -4.46 -3.22
N ASP A 115 -17.13 -4.41 -4.47
CA ASP A 115 -17.20 -5.54 -5.41
C ASP A 115 -15.94 -6.42 -5.41
N ASN A 116 -14.97 -6.16 -4.52
CA ASN A 116 -13.71 -6.90 -4.48
C ASN A 116 -13.64 -7.83 -3.27
N ALA A 117 -14.39 -8.93 -3.34
CA ALA A 117 -14.45 -9.93 -2.26
C ALA A 117 -13.10 -10.61 -1.99
N THR A 118 -12.28 -10.80 -3.03
CA THR A 118 -10.95 -11.44 -2.91
C THR A 118 -10.03 -10.61 -2.03
N VAL A 119 -9.97 -9.30 -2.27
CA VAL A 119 -9.14 -8.39 -1.48
C VAL A 119 -9.68 -8.27 -0.05
N ALA A 120 -11.01 -8.21 0.11
CA ALA A 120 -11.62 -8.18 1.44
C ALA A 120 -11.23 -9.44 2.25
N ALA A 121 -11.29 -10.63 1.64
CA ALA A 121 -10.89 -11.87 2.28
C ALA A 121 -9.42 -11.87 2.68
N PHE A 122 -8.54 -11.30 1.85
CA PHE A 122 -7.12 -11.17 2.16
C PHE A 122 -6.92 -10.37 3.46
N TYR A 123 -7.54 -9.18 3.56
CA TYR A 123 -7.39 -8.35 4.75
C TYR A 123 -8.04 -8.98 5.98
N GLN A 124 -9.17 -9.67 5.82
CA GLN A 124 -9.79 -10.41 6.92
C GLN A 124 -8.86 -11.51 7.44
N SER A 125 -8.12 -12.17 6.57
CA SER A 125 -7.14 -13.19 6.97
C SER A 125 -5.98 -12.59 7.80
N LEU A 126 -5.75 -11.29 7.71
CA LEU A 126 -4.73 -10.57 8.47
C LEU A 126 -5.29 -9.96 9.77
N GLY A 127 -6.56 -10.16 10.06
CA GLY A 127 -7.20 -9.66 11.28
C GLY A 127 -7.95 -8.36 11.12
N TYR A 128 -8.11 -7.85 9.90
CA TYR A 128 -8.92 -6.67 9.64
C TYR A 128 -10.40 -7.05 9.56
N GLU A 129 -11.25 -6.22 10.15
CA GLU A 129 -12.68 -6.48 10.23
C GLU A 129 -13.45 -5.34 9.56
N PRO A 130 -14.56 -5.67 8.84
CA PRO A 130 -15.44 -4.62 8.31
C PRO A 130 -15.93 -3.71 9.43
N GLN A 131 -15.94 -2.40 9.16
CA GLN A 131 -16.40 -1.40 10.10
C GLN A 131 -17.83 -0.99 9.75
N ALA A 132 -18.63 -0.66 10.77
CA ALA A 132 -20.05 -0.28 10.61
C ALA A 132 -20.16 1.20 10.23
N VAL A 133 -19.49 1.60 9.15
CA VAL A 133 -19.45 2.96 8.64
C VAL A 133 -19.60 2.96 7.12
N ILE A 134 -20.01 4.08 6.56
CA ILE A 134 -19.96 4.29 5.12
C ILE A 134 -19.02 5.45 4.83
N THR A 135 -18.35 5.39 3.69
CA THR A 135 -17.38 6.40 3.29
C THR A 135 -18.04 7.41 2.36
N PHE A 136 -17.87 8.70 2.65
CA PHE A 136 -18.29 9.79 1.78
C PHE A 136 -17.06 10.44 1.16
N GLY A 137 -17.16 10.84 -0.10
CA GLY A 137 -16.07 11.51 -0.80
C GLY A 137 -16.56 12.68 -1.61
N ARG A 138 -15.72 13.70 -1.78
CA ARG A 138 -15.98 14.86 -2.65
C ARG A 138 -14.66 15.33 -3.22
N ARG A 139 -14.57 15.47 -4.55
CA ARG A 139 -13.38 16.05 -5.17
C ARG A 139 -13.25 17.52 -4.80
N LEU A 140 -12.02 17.96 -4.51
CA LEU A 140 -11.71 19.36 -4.19
C LEU A 140 -10.90 20.04 -5.30
N ASP A 141 -10.45 19.27 -6.26
CA ASP A 141 -9.63 19.73 -7.39
C ASP A 141 -10.43 19.97 -8.68
N GLY A 142 -11.72 20.07 -8.56
CA GLY A 142 -12.63 20.35 -9.68
C GLY A 142 -13.58 19.21 -9.99
#